data_c0706eeb9aae237e8664c88b8d010501
#
_entry.id   c0706eeb9aae237e8664c88b8d010501
#
_cell.length_a   1.000
_cell.length_b   1.000
_cell.length_c   1.000
_cell.angle_alpha   90.00
_cell.angle_beta   90.00
_cell.angle_gamma   90.00
#
_symmetry.space_group_name_H-M   'P 1'
#
loop_
_entity.id
_entity.type
_entity.pdbx_description
1 polymer ?
#
loop_
_entity_poly.entity_id
_entity_poly.type
_entity_poly.pdbx_seq_one_letter_code
_entity_poly.pdbx_strand_id
1 'polypeptide(L)'
;KLLSALLAAVMLFTVTGCGGTDDEAEDAGATSWEETANITATDETDEELYEQAIAEGGEVTLYSISSRCTKVAEAFMDKYPEITCTPFDISTNDLLDKVTREHEAGQYVADVVHIKDEDGSLYNEYVQNKIFYIYQPADILAHIDPSLTETQTPLYIELTQLFYNAEAYPDGSPVTNIWQVTEPQWKGKILMQDPLNNVGWGSWITGFCVGDTPDQLAADYEELYGEELVLSEG
;
A
#
# COMPACT_ATOMS: atom_id res chain seq x y z
N LYS A 1 37.20 -35.38 10.50
CA LYS A 1 37.52 -35.84 11.84
C LYS A 1 36.98 -34.89 12.85
N LEU A 2 36.10 -35.46 13.65
CA LEU A 2 35.45 -35.10 14.93
C LEU A 2 34.26 -34.14 14.74
N LEU A 3 33.00 -34.61 14.77
CA LEU A 3 32.27 -35.27 15.87
C LEU A 3 32.10 -34.34 17.09
N SER A 4 30.90 -33.86 17.23
CA SER A 4 30.15 -33.71 18.49
C SER A 4 28.72 -33.34 18.09
N ALA A 5 27.80 -34.16 18.06
CA ALA A 5 27.01 -34.91 19.03
C ALA A 5 26.33 -34.07 20.10
N LEU A 6 25.01 -33.92 19.89
CA LEU A 6 23.90 -34.12 20.80
C LEU A 6 23.85 -33.35 22.13
N LEU A 7 22.72 -32.72 22.37
CA LEU A 7 21.82 -33.20 23.46
C LEU A 7 20.37 -32.69 23.22
N ALA A 8 19.50 -33.60 22.82
CA ALA A 8 18.07 -33.45 22.97
C ALA A 8 17.73 -33.71 24.45
N ALA A 9 17.20 -32.72 25.14
CA ALA A 9 16.59 -32.91 26.45
C ALA A 9 15.08 -32.79 26.28
N VAL A 10 14.43 -33.96 26.15
CA VAL A 10 13.00 -34.14 26.34
C VAL A 10 12.74 -34.04 27.84
N MET A 11 12.07 -32.96 28.29
CA MET A 11 11.46 -32.93 29.61
C MET A 11 9.95 -33.19 29.45
N LEU A 12 9.58 -34.44 29.74
CA LEU A 12 8.21 -34.78 30.12
C LEU A 12 7.92 -34.13 31.49
N PHE A 13 6.95 -33.25 31.56
CA PHE A 13 6.29 -32.93 32.80
C PHE A 13 4.92 -33.62 32.84
N THR A 14 4.83 -34.58 33.75
CA THR A 14 3.60 -35.24 34.14
C THR A 14 2.73 -34.29 34.94
N VAL A 15 1.49 -34.13 34.48
CA VAL A 15 0.41 -33.47 35.20
C VAL A 15 -0.02 -34.36 36.39
N THR A 16 0.06 -33.82 37.60
CA THR A 16 -0.72 -34.29 38.74
C THR A 16 -1.42 -33.07 39.34
N GLY A 17 -2.74 -33.13 39.31
CA GLY A 17 -3.61 -32.06 39.76
C GLY A 17 -3.77 -32.00 41.27
N CYS A 18 -4.30 -30.93 41.71
CA CYS A 18 -5.32 -30.60 42.71
C CYS A 18 -5.00 -29.35 43.51
N GLY A 19 -5.91 -28.38 43.45
CA GLY A 19 -6.33 -27.61 44.63
C GLY A 19 -5.81 -26.16 44.67
N GLY A 20 -6.62 -25.28 44.17
CA GLY A 20 -7.03 -23.97 44.69
C GLY A 20 -6.00 -23.02 45.30
N THR A 21 -5.85 -21.92 44.68
CA THR A 21 -6.10 -20.54 45.18
C THR A 21 -5.85 -19.58 44.02
N ASP A 22 -6.78 -18.67 43.83
CA ASP A 22 -6.69 -17.55 42.90
C ASP A 22 -5.50 -16.65 43.29
N ASP A 23 -4.45 -16.69 42.53
CA ASP A 23 -3.52 -15.59 42.35
C ASP A 23 -3.57 -15.25 40.83
N GLU A 24 -4.35 -14.24 40.51
CA GLU A 24 -4.22 -13.52 39.23
C GLU A 24 -2.79 -12.98 39.19
N ALA A 25 -1.87 -13.75 38.62
CA ALA A 25 -0.68 -13.17 38.03
C ALA A 25 -1.19 -12.35 36.84
N GLU A 26 -1.25 -11.03 37.00
CA GLU A 26 -1.28 -10.12 35.90
C GLU A 26 -0.14 -10.54 34.97
N ASP A 27 -0.51 -11.25 33.91
CA ASP A 27 0.29 -11.37 32.70
C ASP A 27 0.45 -9.94 32.21
N ALA A 28 1.58 -9.33 32.54
CA ALA A 28 2.01 -8.07 31.94
C ALA A 28 2.17 -8.41 30.45
N GLY A 29 1.09 -8.23 29.71
CA GLY A 29 0.94 -8.60 28.34
C GLY A 29 2.12 -8.06 27.56
N ALA A 30 2.99 -8.95 27.13
CA ALA A 30 3.83 -8.68 25.99
C ALA A 30 2.87 -8.37 24.84
N THR A 31 2.68 -7.10 24.55
CA THR A 31 2.01 -6.65 23.34
C THR A 31 2.65 -7.42 22.19
N SER A 32 1.84 -8.19 21.45
CA SER A 32 2.38 -8.93 20.33
C SER A 32 3.02 -7.89 19.40
N TRP A 33 4.13 -8.22 18.77
CA TRP A 33 4.76 -7.31 17.80
C TRP A 33 3.78 -6.87 16.71
N GLU A 34 2.75 -7.65 16.47
CA GLU A 34 1.64 -7.39 15.56
C GLU A 34 0.71 -6.26 16.04
N GLU A 35 0.54 -6.11 17.35
CA GLU A 35 -0.14 -4.95 17.93
C GLU A 35 0.75 -3.72 17.88
N THR A 36 2.08 -3.91 17.96
CA THR A 36 3.07 -2.84 17.83
C THR A 36 3.28 -2.41 16.39
N ALA A 37 3.11 -3.27 15.41
CA ALA A 37 3.39 -2.98 14.01
C ALA A 37 2.30 -2.17 13.27
N ASN A 38 1.09 -2.06 13.84
CA ASN A 38 0.03 -1.16 13.37
C ASN A 38 -0.04 0.10 14.24
N ILE A 39 1.10 0.66 14.61
CA ILE A 39 1.16 1.78 15.52
C ILE A 39 0.92 3.09 14.80
N THR A 40 -0.08 3.79 15.29
CA THR A 40 -0.23 5.21 15.13
C THR A 40 0.76 5.86 16.09
N ALA A 41 1.80 6.46 15.53
CA ALA A 41 2.72 7.39 16.11
C ALA A 41 3.13 7.21 17.57
N THR A 42 4.34 7.01 17.71
CA THR A 42 5.08 7.28 18.93
C THR A 42 5.47 8.77 18.98
N ASP A 43 5.68 9.29 20.19
CA ASP A 43 6.21 10.64 20.39
C ASP A 43 7.73 10.70 20.13
N GLU A 44 8.30 9.69 19.49
CA GLU A 44 9.73 9.60 19.18
C GLU A 44 10.13 10.63 18.13
N THR A 45 11.21 11.28 18.39
CA THR A 45 11.82 12.23 17.45
C THR A 45 12.63 11.51 16.36
N ASP A 46 12.86 12.18 15.23
CA ASP A 46 13.77 11.69 14.17
C ASP A 46 15.14 11.28 14.73
N GLU A 47 15.63 11.95 15.76
CA GLU A 47 16.95 11.71 16.35
C GLU A 47 16.94 10.45 17.21
N GLU A 48 15.89 10.23 18.01
CA GLU A 48 15.71 9.01 18.79
C GLU A 48 15.53 7.78 17.88
N LEU A 49 14.74 7.90 16.82
CA LEU A 49 14.58 6.83 15.82
C LEU A 49 15.90 6.53 15.10
N TYR A 50 16.71 7.55 14.79
CA TYR A 50 18.01 7.38 14.17
C TYR A 50 18.99 6.63 15.08
N GLU A 51 19.04 6.99 16.37
CA GLU A 51 19.88 6.29 17.35
C GLU A 51 19.44 4.82 17.53
N GLN A 52 18.12 4.55 17.55
CA GLN A 52 17.59 3.18 17.62
C GLN A 52 17.96 2.37 16.38
N ALA A 53 17.81 2.94 15.19
CA ALA A 53 18.16 2.28 13.94
C ALA A 53 19.66 1.92 13.86
N ILE A 54 20.54 2.78 14.35
CA ILE A 54 21.97 2.48 14.48
C ILE A 54 22.20 1.32 15.45
N ALA A 55 21.51 1.32 16.59
CA ALA A 55 21.63 0.26 17.58
C ALA A 55 21.13 -1.12 17.07
N GLU A 56 20.20 -1.12 16.14
CA GLU A 56 19.69 -2.32 15.46
C GLU A 56 20.60 -2.82 14.32
N GLY A 57 21.58 -2.05 13.90
CA GLY A 57 22.57 -2.44 12.88
C GLY A 57 22.71 -1.45 11.72
N GLY A 58 21.87 -0.43 11.64
CA GLY A 58 21.98 0.64 10.65
C GLY A 58 21.73 0.20 9.20
N GLU A 59 20.92 -0.82 8.99
CA GLU A 59 20.59 -1.32 7.64
C GLU A 59 19.08 -1.19 7.39
N VAL A 60 18.70 -0.69 6.20
CA VAL A 60 17.31 -0.56 5.74
C VAL A 60 17.19 -1.09 4.31
N THR A 61 16.25 -1.98 4.08
CA THR A 61 15.92 -2.51 2.75
C THR A 61 14.61 -1.90 2.25
N LEU A 62 14.67 -1.18 1.12
CA LEU A 62 13.52 -0.53 0.48
C LEU A 62 13.13 -1.28 -0.79
N TYR A 63 11.93 -1.87 -0.81
CA TYR A 63 11.31 -2.36 -2.05
C TYR A 63 10.39 -1.29 -2.62
N SER A 64 10.54 -0.98 -3.90
CA SER A 64 9.79 0.11 -4.53
C SER A 64 9.45 -0.21 -5.98
N ILE A 65 8.24 0.17 -6.38
CA ILE A 65 7.80 0.14 -7.78
C ILE A 65 8.27 1.35 -8.60
N SER A 66 9.10 2.20 -8.02
CA SER A 66 9.60 3.42 -8.66
C SER A 66 11.12 3.41 -8.76
N SER A 67 11.65 3.58 -9.96
CA SER A 67 13.10 3.71 -10.20
C SER A 67 13.73 4.91 -9.48
N ARG A 68 12.92 5.82 -8.93
CA ARG A 68 13.39 6.94 -8.11
C ARG A 68 13.85 6.50 -6.72
N CYS A 69 13.57 5.27 -6.30
CA CYS A 69 13.97 4.74 -4.98
C CYS A 69 15.48 4.86 -4.74
N THR A 70 16.32 4.71 -5.77
CA THR A 70 17.76 4.90 -5.65
C THR A 70 18.12 6.32 -5.19
N LYS A 71 17.47 7.35 -5.77
CA LYS A 71 17.72 8.74 -5.36
C LYS A 71 17.15 9.05 -3.97
N VAL A 72 16.05 8.41 -3.62
CA VAL A 72 15.48 8.52 -2.27
C VAL A 72 16.43 7.91 -1.24
N ALA A 73 16.97 6.72 -1.53
CA ALA A 73 17.95 6.06 -0.67
C ALA A 73 19.24 6.89 -0.52
N GLU A 74 19.75 7.48 -1.60
CA GLU A 74 20.91 8.38 -1.56
C GLU A 74 20.62 9.59 -0.65
N ALA A 75 19.51 10.28 -0.84
CA ALA A 75 19.14 11.44 -0.02
C ALA A 75 18.87 11.06 1.46
N PHE A 76 18.36 9.86 1.71
CA PHE A 76 18.19 9.32 3.05
C PHE A 76 19.54 9.09 3.73
N MET A 77 20.49 8.44 3.06
CA MET A 77 21.83 8.21 3.59
C MET A 77 22.63 9.51 3.76
N ASP A 78 22.38 10.53 2.93
CA ASP A 78 22.99 11.86 3.12
C ASP A 78 22.50 12.52 4.42
N LYS A 79 21.22 12.31 4.79
CA LYS A 79 20.62 12.80 6.04
C LYS A 79 21.05 11.96 7.25
N TYR A 80 21.17 10.65 7.07
CA TYR A 80 21.44 9.66 8.11
C TYR A 80 22.66 8.79 7.74
N PRO A 81 23.89 9.32 7.86
CA PRO A 81 25.09 8.71 7.28
C PRO A 81 25.54 7.40 7.92
N GLU A 82 25.03 7.06 9.10
CA GLU A 82 25.32 5.76 9.76
C GLU A 82 24.33 4.66 9.39
N ILE A 83 23.31 4.98 8.57
CA ILE A 83 22.36 4.00 8.05
C ILE A 83 22.68 3.71 6.58
N THR A 84 22.71 2.44 6.22
CA THR A 84 22.81 1.97 4.84
C THR A 84 21.41 1.63 4.32
N CYS A 85 20.93 2.34 3.31
CA CYS A 85 19.67 2.03 2.65
C CYS A 85 19.91 1.32 1.33
N THR A 86 19.40 0.10 1.18
CA THR A 86 19.49 -0.71 -0.03
C THR A 86 18.15 -0.68 -0.80
N PRO A 87 18.05 0.08 -1.90
CA PRO A 87 16.83 0.16 -2.68
C PRO A 87 16.76 -0.93 -3.73
N PHE A 88 15.57 -1.47 -3.95
CA PHE A 88 15.23 -2.39 -5.04
C PHE A 88 14.12 -1.80 -5.90
N ASP A 89 14.41 -1.54 -7.18
CA ASP A 89 13.42 -1.16 -8.20
C ASP A 89 12.81 -2.44 -8.78
N ILE A 90 11.57 -2.72 -8.42
CA ILE A 90 10.90 -3.99 -8.74
C ILE A 90 9.49 -3.69 -9.27
N SER A 91 9.03 -4.44 -10.29
CA SER A 91 7.65 -4.30 -10.76
C SER A 91 6.63 -4.71 -9.69
N THR A 92 5.39 -4.19 -9.76
CA THR A 92 4.35 -4.50 -8.76
C THR A 92 4.18 -6.01 -8.55
N ASN A 93 4.03 -6.77 -9.63
CA ASN A 93 3.81 -8.22 -9.54
C ASN A 93 5.02 -8.95 -8.94
N ASP A 94 6.25 -8.61 -9.39
CA ASP A 94 7.47 -9.24 -8.87
C ASP A 94 7.69 -8.88 -7.40
N LEU A 95 7.32 -7.67 -6.97
CA LEU A 95 7.42 -7.22 -5.58
C LEU A 95 6.47 -8.04 -4.70
N LEU A 96 5.21 -8.15 -5.07
CA LEU A 96 4.21 -8.91 -4.33
C LEU A 96 4.58 -10.40 -4.25
N ASP A 97 4.99 -10.98 -5.36
CA ASP A 97 5.49 -12.35 -5.42
C ASP A 97 6.73 -12.58 -4.52
N LYS A 98 7.64 -11.60 -4.49
CA LYS A 98 8.86 -11.67 -3.70
C LYS A 98 8.53 -11.65 -2.22
N VAL A 99 7.74 -10.66 -1.78
CA VAL A 99 7.36 -10.51 -0.37
C VAL A 99 6.55 -11.71 0.12
N THR A 100 5.63 -12.23 -0.70
CA THR A 100 4.85 -13.42 -0.36
C THR A 100 5.75 -14.63 -0.11
N ARG A 101 6.70 -14.88 -1.01
CA ARG A 101 7.66 -15.99 -0.86
C ARG A 101 8.58 -15.82 0.34
N GLU A 102 9.03 -14.61 0.62
CA GLU A 102 9.84 -14.30 1.80
C GLU A 102 9.05 -14.54 3.08
N HIS A 103 7.81 -14.07 3.13
CA HIS A 103 6.91 -14.27 4.27
C HIS A 103 6.63 -15.77 4.51
N GLU A 104 6.30 -16.54 3.46
CA GLU A 104 6.08 -17.99 3.55
C GLU A 104 7.33 -18.76 4.03
N ALA A 105 8.52 -18.25 3.71
CA ALA A 105 9.78 -18.78 4.17
C ALA A 105 10.18 -18.31 5.58
N GLY A 106 9.39 -17.45 6.22
CA GLY A 106 9.71 -16.83 7.51
C GLY A 106 10.89 -15.84 7.41
N GLN A 107 11.09 -15.25 6.23
CA GLN A 107 12.13 -14.26 5.97
C GLN A 107 11.45 -12.88 5.80
N TYR A 108 11.94 -11.91 6.54
CA TYR A 108 11.44 -10.54 6.53
C TYR A 108 12.58 -9.63 6.05
N VAL A 109 12.74 -9.54 4.72
CA VAL A 109 13.89 -8.87 4.10
C VAL A 109 13.62 -7.38 3.87
N ALA A 110 12.38 -7.04 3.50
CA ALA A 110 12.01 -5.65 3.28
C ALA A 110 11.60 -4.99 4.59
N ASP A 111 12.26 -3.89 4.94
CA ASP A 111 11.85 -3.02 6.04
C ASP A 111 10.78 -2.03 5.60
N VAL A 112 10.90 -1.53 4.36
CA VAL A 112 9.96 -0.57 3.78
C VAL A 112 9.51 -1.03 2.41
N VAL A 113 8.20 -0.98 2.17
CA VAL A 113 7.60 -1.26 0.86
C VAL A 113 6.86 -0.03 0.35
N HIS A 114 7.27 0.46 -0.83
CA HIS A 114 6.59 1.51 -1.56
C HIS A 114 5.87 0.92 -2.77
N ILE A 115 4.56 0.87 -2.70
CA ILE A 115 3.69 0.22 -3.69
C ILE A 115 2.37 0.99 -3.80
N LYS A 116 1.62 0.78 -4.88
CA LYS A 116 0.27 1.32 -5.05
C LYS A 116 -0.77 0.27 -4.70
N ASP A 117 -1.82 0.68 -3.99
CA ASP A 117 -3.05 -0.10 -3.90
C ASP A 117 -4.05 0.43 -4.93
N GLU A 118 -4.16 -0.27 -6.05
CA GLU A 118 -4.99 0.18 -7.19
C GLU A 118 -6.41 -0.39 -7.14
N ASP A 119 -6.65 -1.42 -6.33
CA ASP A 119 -7.93 -2.17 -6.29
C ASP A 119 -8.34 -2.63 -4.88
N GLY A 120 -7.63 -2.22 -3.84
CA GLY A 120 -7.84 -2.64 -2.45
C GLY A 120 -7.23 -4.00 -2.10
N SER A 121 -6.54 -4.65 -3.03
CA SER A 121 -5.93 -5.97 -2.77
C SER A 121 -4.80 -5.91 -1.75
N LEU A 122 -4.03 -4.83 -1.72
CA LEU A 122 -2.95 -4.68 -0.74
C LEU A 122 -3.48 -4.70 0.68
N TYR A 123 -4.56 -3.96 0.95
CA TYR A 123 -5.16 -3.98 2.26
C TYR A 123 -5.76 -5.35 2.59
N ASN A 124 -6.58 -5.90 1.68
CA ASN A 124 -7.33 -7.12 1.93
C ASN A 124 -6.44 -8.38 1.99
N GLU A 125 -5.40 -8.46 1.16
CA GLU A 125 -4.59 -9.67 1.03
C GLU A 125 -3.27 -9.59 1.79
N TYR A 126 -2.68 -8.39 1.95
CA TYR A 126 -1.36 -8.23 2.55
C TYR A 126 -1.42 -7.64 3.96
N VAL A 127 -2.20 -6.58 4.19
CA VAL A 127 -2.28 -5.95 5.51
C VAL A 127 -3.13 -6.80 6.46
N GLN A 128 -4.32 -7.24 6.04
CA GLN A 128 -5.18 -8.08 6.87
C GLN A 128 -4.55 -9.46 7.19
N ASN A 129 -3.71 -9.98 6.30
CA ASN A 129 -2.96 -11.22 6.51
C ASN A 129 -1.59 -11.00 7.17
N LYS A 130 -1.30 -9.77 7.61
CA LYS A 130 -0.06 -9.42 8.35
C LYS A 130 1.24 -9.71 7.59
N ILE A 131 1.17 -9.60 6.26
CA ILE A 131 2.35 -9.60 5.39
C ILE A 131 2.94 -8.20 5.34
N PHE A 132 2.07 -7.18 5.25
CA PHE A 132 2.43 -5.78 5.40
C PHE A 132 1.86 -5.20 6.69
N TYR A 133 2.56 -4.23 7.23
CA TYR A 133 2.16 -3.44 8.38
C TYR A 133 2.09 -1.98 7.98
N ILE A 134 1.17 -1.24 8.61
CA ILE A 134 0.99 0.18 8.36
C ILE A 134 1.69 0.94 9.48
N TYR A 135 2.69 1.73 9.12
CA TYR A 135 3.32 2.68 10.02
C TYR A 135 2.72 4.07 9.80
N GLN A 136 2.20 4.68 10.86
CA GLN A 136 1.46 5.93 10.81
C GLN A 136 2.05 6.96 11.80
N PRO A 137 3.17 7.63 11.47
CA PRO A 137 3.78 8.63 12.34
C PRO A 137 2.87 9.86 12.52
N ALA A 138 2.67 10.32 13.77
CA ALA A 138 1.69 11.36 14.10
C ALA A 138 1.97 12.70 13.45
N ASP A 139 3.24 13.06 13.36
CA ASP A 139 3.69 14.29 12.71
C ASP A 139 3.35 14.31 11.21
N ILE A 140 3.51 13.18 10.52
CA ILE A 140 3.12 13.02 9.11
C ILE A 140 1.59 13.03 8.98
N LEU A 141 0.89 12.26 9.81
CA LEU A 141 -0.58 12.19 9.77
C LEU A 141 -1.25 13.55 10.03
N ALA A 142 -0.64 14.41 10.84
CA ALA A 142 -1.17 15.76 11.10
C ALA A 142 -1.29 16.62 9.82
N HIS A 143 -0.63 16.25 8.74
CA HIS A 143 -0.61 16.95 7.45
C HIS A 143 -1.39 16.24 6.34
N ILE A 144 -2.01 15.10 6.63
CA ILE A 144 -2.77 14.29 5.66
C ILE A 144 -4.24 14.29 6.04
N ASP A 145 -5.13 14.31 5.05
CA ASP A 145 -6.57 14.17 5.30
C ASP A 145 -6.85 12.79 5.93
N PRO A 146 -7.51 12.73 7.10
CA PRO A 146 -7.78 11.48 7.80
C PRO A 146 -8.50 10.42 6.96
N SER A 147 -9.33 10.83 6.00
CA SER A 147 -10.04 9.90 5.10
C SER A 147 -9.10 9.10 4.19
N LEU A 148 -7.85 9.52 4.05
CA LEU A 148 -6.84 8.88 3.21
C LEU A 148 -5.91 7.96 3.99
N THR A 149 -6.05 7.88 5.31
CA THR A 149 -5.11 7.18 6.20
C THR A 149 -5.70 5.97 6.89
N GLU A 150 -6.95 5.60 6.59
CA GLU A 150 -7.63 4.47 7.24
C GLU A 150 -6.93 3.12 6.99
N THR A 151 -6.38 2.92 5.80
CA THR A 151 -5.82 1.63 5.38
C THR A 151 -4.35 1.69 4.98
N GLN A 152 -3.76 2.88 4.98
CA GLN A 152 -2.38 3.09 4.51
C GLN A 152 -1.84 4.46 4.93
N THR A 153 -0.52 4.65 4.83
CA THR A 153 0.11 5.96 4.93
C THR A 153 0.48 6.42 3.52
N PRO A 154 -0.28 7.35 2.91
CA PRO A 154 -0.03 7.75 1.54
C PRO A 154 1.21 8.65 1.43
N LEU A 155 2.12 8.30 0.52
CA LEU A 155 3.24 9.16 0.15
C LEU A 155 2.80 10.25 -0.82
N TYR A 156 1.89 9.93 -1.74
CA TYR A 156 1.27 10.84 -2.70
C TYR A 156 -0.03 10.25 -3.23
N ILE A 157 -0.84 11.10 -3.85
CA ILE A 157 -2.08 10.72 -4.51
C ILE A 157 -1.90 10.94 -6.00
N GLU A 158 -2.30 9.95 -6.80
CA GLU A 158 -2.39 10.08 -8.24
C GLU A 158 -3.85 10.24 -8.67
N LEU A 159 -4.09 11.15 -9.59
CA LEU A 159 -5.40 11.36 -10.19
C LEU A 159 -5.39 10.89 -11.64
N THR A 160 -6.36 10.07 -12.00
CA THR A 160 -6.61 9.74 -13.40
C THR A 160 -7.54 10.81 -13.99
N GLN A 161 -7.06 11.52 -15.00
CA GLN A 161 -7.77 12.64 -15.61
C GLN A 161 -7.69 12.57 -17.14
N LEU A 162 -8.65 13.17 -17.79
CA LEU A 162 -8.58 13.45 -19.23
C LEU A 162 -7.75 14.71 -19.48
N PHE A 163 -6.72 14.57 -20.30
CA PHE A 163 -5.88 15.66 -20.74
C PHE A 163 -6.16 15.97 -22.21
N TYR A 164 -6.07 17.22 -22.58
CA TYR A 164 -6.21 17.67 -23.96
C TYR A 164 -5.03 18.54 -24.40
N ASN A 165 -4.80 18.62 -25.70
CA ASN A 165 -3.79 19.50 -26.27
C ASN A 165 -4.30 20.93 -26.30
N ALA A 166 -3.78 21.80 -25.42
CA ALA A 166 -4.20 23.18 -25.30
C ALA A 166 -3.83 24.05 -26.54
N GLU A 167 -2.85 23.65 -27.36
CA GLU A 167 -2.56 24.35 -28.62
C GLU A 167 -3.62 24.05 -29.68
N ALA A 168 -4.16 22.83 -29.66
CA ALA A 168 -5.24 22.46 -30.59
C ALA A 168 -6.62 22.99 -30.14
N TYR A 169 -6.79 23.20 -28.84
CA TYR A 169 -8.03 23.66 -28.22
C TYR A 169 -7.76 24.84 -27.28
N PRO A 170 -7.44 26.01 -27.80
CA PRO A 170 -7.04 27.18 -26.99
C PRO A 170 -8.18 27.76 -26.14
N ASP A 171 -9.42 27.48 -26.49
CA ASP A 171 -10.60 27.98 -25.79
C ASP A 171 -11.03 27.09 -24.60
N GLY A 172 -10.32 26.00 -24.37
CA GLY A 172 -10.59 25.06 -23.27
C GLY A 172 -10.76 23.61 -23.70
N SER A 173 -11.14 22.75 -22.75
CA SER A 173 -11.35 21.32 -23.03
C SER A 173 -12.45 21.11 -24.08
N PRO A 174 -12.17 20.33 -25.12
CA PRO A 174 -13.19 20.00 -26.14
C PRO A 174 -14.18 18.92 -25.62
N VAL A 175 -13.91 18.34 -24.44
CA VAL A 175 -14.74 17.36 -23.75
C VAL A 175 -15.04 17.91 -22.35
N THR A 176 -16.30 18.16 -22.08
CA THR A 176 -16.81 18.67 -20.79
C THR A 176 -17.69 17.66 -20.07
N ASN A 177 -18.11 16.63 -20.77
CA ASN A 177 -18.90 15.53 -20.27
C ASN A 177 -18.28 14.21 -20.76
N ILE A 178 -18.15 13.22 -19.87
CA ILE A 178 -17.48 11.94 -20.19
C ILE A 178 -18.11 11.22 -21.38
N TRP A 179 -19.42 11.30 -21.56
CA TRP A 179 -20.12 10.65 -22.66
C TRP A 179 -19.73 11.17 -24.04
N GLN A 180 -19.23 12.42 -24.12
CA GLN A 180 -18.75 12.96 -25.39
C GLN A 180 -17.59 12.13 -25.98
N VAL A 181 -16.80 11.43 -25.16
CA VAL A 181 -15.69 10.59 -25.66
C VAL A 181 -16.21 9.42 -26.52
N THR A 182 -17.48 9.05 -26.40
CA THR A 182 -18.10 7.96 -27.16
C THR A 182 -18.60 8.44 -28.54
N GLU A 183 -18.63 9.73 -28.78
CA GLU A 183 -19.14 10.31 -30.03
C GLU A 183 -18.20 9.99 -31.21
N PRO A 184 -18.75 9.84 -32.43
CA PRO A 184 -17.96 9.43 -33.61
C PRO A 184 -16.77 10.30 -33.93
N GLN A 185 -16.82 11.59 -33.59
CA GLN A 185 -15.72 12.53 -33.83
C GLN A 185 -14.45 12.22 -33.05
N TRP A 186 -14.57 11.50 -31.95
CA TRP A 186 -13.44 11.12 -31.09
C TRP A 186 -12.85 9.76 -31.43
N LYS A 187 -13.45 9.04 -32.36
CA LYS A 187 -12.92 7.74 -32.78
C LYS A 187 -11.48 7.86 -33.29
N GLY A 188 -10.57 7.14 -32.63
CA GLY A 188 -9.13 7.14 -32.96
C GLY A 188 -8.39 8.42 -32.55
N LYS A 189 -8.98 9.29 -31.72
CA LYS A 189 -8.33 10.50 -31.22
C LYS A 189 -8.08 10.47 -29.70
N ILE A 190 -8.54 9.43 -29.02
CA ILE A 190 -8.33 9.24 -27.60
C ILE A 190 -7.20 8.25 -27.41
N LEU A 191 -6.23 8.61 -26.57
CA LEU A 191 -5.14 7.73 -26.14
C LEU A 191 -5.44 7.26 -24.73
N MET A 192 -5.49 5.96 -24.55
CA MET A 192 -5.68 5.30 -23.26
C MET A 192 -4.86 4.01 -23.25
N GLN A 193 -4.34 3.60 -22.10
CA GLN A 193 -3.76 2.27 -21.96
C GLN A 193 -4.86 1.22 -22.00
N ASP A 194 -4.52 0.02 -22.46
CA ASP A 194 -5.46 -1.10 -22.47
C ASP A 194 -5.82 -1.51 -21.04
N PRO A 195 -7.08 -1.34 -20.62
CA PRO A 195 -7.51 -1.66 -19.26
C PRO A 195 -7.45 -3.16 -18.93
N LEU A 196 -7.42 -4.03 -19.93
CA LEU A 196 -7.27 -5.46 -19.71
C LEU A 196 -5.83 -5.88 -19.38
N ASN A 197 -4.87 -5.01 -19.67
CA ASN A 197 -3.45 -5.25 -19.44
C ASN A 197 -2.85 -4.30 -18.37
N ASN A 198 -3.70 -3.51 -17.71
CA ASN A 198 -3.26 -2.58 -16.68
C ASN A 198 -4.32 -2.49 -15.57
N VAL A 199 -3.96 -2.95 -14.37
CA VAL A 199 -4.87 -3.03 -13.21
C VAL A 199 -5.45 -1.67 -12.85
N GLY A 200 -4.65 -0.61 -12.82
CA GLY A 200 -5.12 0.74 -12.48
C GLY A 200 -6.16 1.27 -13.46
N TRP A 201 -6.01 1.01 -14.78
CA TRP A 201 -7.02 1.38 -15.77
C TRP A 201 -8.26 0.49 -15.68
N GLY A 202 -8.10 -0.80 -15.36
CA GLY A 202 -9.21 -1.71 -15.07
C GLY A 202 -10.02 -1.20 -13.88
N SER A 203 -9.37 -0.88 -12.78
CA SER A 203 -9.99 -0.32 -11.57
C SER A 203 -10.66 1.02 -11.82
N TRP A 204 -10.07 1.89 -12.64
CA TRP A 204 -10.69 3.16 -13.04
C TRP A 204 -12.01 2.94 -13.80
N ILE A 205 -12.07 1.98 -14.73
CA ILE A 205 -13.31 1.64 -15.44
C ILE A 205 -14.34 1.01 -14.50
N THR A 206 -13.94 0.08 -13.63
CA THR A 206 -14.86 -0.53 -12.66
C THR A 206 -15.39 0.49 -11.66
N GLY A 207 -14.64 1.55 -11.39
CA GLY A 207 -15.09 2.70 -10.61
C GLY A 207 -16.36 3.36 -11.14
N PHE A 208 -16.62 3.25 -12.44
CA PHE A 208 -17.88 3.72 -13.04
C PHE A 208 -19.11 2.90 -12.65
N CYS A 209 -18.92 1.73 -12.07
CA CYS A 209 -19.98 0.80 -11.71
C CYS A 209 -20.26 0.73 -10.20
N VAL A 210 -19.55 1.53 -9.37
CA VAL A 210 -19.66 1.45 -7.90
C VAL A 210 -20.00 2.79 -7.26
N GLY A 211 -20.55 2.72 -6.05
CA GLY A 211 -20.97 3.91 -5.29
C GLY A 211 -22.03 4.71 -6.01
N ASP A 212 -21.91 6.05 -5.94
CA ASP A 212 -22.84 7.00 -6.55
C ASP A 212 -22.49 7.31 -8.03
N THR A 213 -21.38 6.74 -8.55
CA THR A 213 -20.89 7.03 -9.89
C THR A 213 -21.85 6.62 -11.00
N PRO A 214 -22.52 5.46 -10.94
CA PRO A 214 -23.52 5.09 -11.95
C PRO A 214 -24.65 6.09 -12.09
N ASP A 215 -25.17 6.59 -10.95
CA ASP A 215 -26.26 7.58 -10.94
C ASP A 215 -25.79 8.92 -11.51
N GLN A 216 -24.56 9.32 -11.18
CA GLN A 216 -23.95 10.54 -11.75
C GLN A 216 -23.76 10.39 -13.26
N LEU A 217 -23.26 9.26 -13.74
CA LEU A 217 -23.09 9.00 -15.18
C LEU A 217 -24.43 9.01 -15.92
N ALA A 218 -25.49 8.46 -15.32
CA ALA A 218 -26.83 8.53 -15.90
C ALA A 218 -27.36 9.96 -16.00
N ALA A 219 -27.16 10.76 -14.95
CA ALA A 219 -27.52 12.17 -14.95
C ALA A 219 -26.72 12.98 -15.99
N ASP A 220 -25.40 12.73 -16.10
CA ASP A 220 -24.54 13.38 -17.09
C ASP A 220 -24.94 13.01 -18.54
N TYR A 221 -25.45 11.78 -18.76
CA TYR A 221 -25.98 11.34 -20.04
C TYR A 221 -27.27 12.09 -20.38
N GLU A 222 -28.20 12.15 -19.43
CA GLU A 222 -29.48 12.85 -19.60
C GLU A 222 -29.25 14.35 -19.85
N GLU A 223 -28.32 14.98 -19.12
CA GLU A 223 -27.95 16.37 -19.34
C GLU A 223 -27.41 16.63 -20.74
N LEU A 224 -26.58 15.70 -21.25
CA LEU A 224 -25.94 15.86 -22.56
C LEU A 224 -26.87 15.60 -23.72
N TYR A 225 -27.70 14.55 -23.64
CA TYR A 225 -28.50 14.07 -24.78
C TYR A 225 -30.00 14.37 -24.65
N GLY A 226 -30.47 14.76 -23.46
CA GLY A 226 -31.89 15.06 -23.21
C GLY A 226 -32.79 13.81 -23.17
N GLU A 227 -32.21 12.63 -22.98
CA GLU A 227 -32.91 11.36 -22.90
C GLU A 227 -32.32 10.47 -21.80
N GLU A 228 -33.12 9.61 -21.21
CA GLU A 228 -32.68 8.69 -20.15
C GLU A 228 -31.71 7.65 -20.71
N LEU A 229 -30.66 7.34 -19.92
CA LEU A 229 -29.68 6.29 -20.23
C LEU A 229 -30.38 4.92 -20.12
N VAL A 230 -30.52 4.23 -21.22
CA VAL A 230 -31.07 2.86 -21.26
C VAL A 230 -29.90 1.88 -21.37
N LEU A 231 -29.72 1.08 -20.30
CA LEU A 231 -28.73 0.01 -20.32
C LEU A 231 -29.25 -1.19 -21.09
N SER A 232 -28.39 -1.79 -21.90
CA SER A 232 -28.73 -3.08 -22.54
C SER A 232 -28.82 -4.17 -21.46
N GLU A 233 -29.81 -5.05 -21.58
CA GLU A 233 -29.84 -6.28 -20.79
C GLU A 233 -28.54 -7.08 -21.10
N GLY A 234 -27.72 -7.35 -20.06
CA GLY A 234 -26.45 -8.06 -20.17
C GLY A 234 -26.64 -9.55 -20.43
#